data_4899151a10ca8a8a3753d4407b301311
#
_entry.id   4899151a10ca8a8a3753d4407b301311
#
_cell.length_a   1.000
_cell.length_b   1.000
_cell.length_c   1.000
_cell.angle_alpha   90.00
_cell.angle_beta   90.00
_cell.angle_gamma   90.00
#
_symmetry.space_group_name_H-M   'P 1'
#
loop_
_entity.id
_entity.type
_entity.pdbx_description
1 polymer ?
#
loop_
_entity_poly.entity_id
_entity_poly.type
_entity_poly.pdbx_seq_one_letter_code
_entity_poly.pdbx_strand_id
1 'polypeptide(L)'
;MNAAFIRQNHTPVLELFFNGWSMDDRVAHALAGVDDLLAVWDYTSFDLDLLPLLAGYREIRLTAWSLGVWSAAKYFENKEVAFADAVAVNGTLQPVSAEYGITPDIFAGTAANWLEERARERFNLRLAGGRAGLAAFPGSGRSADSQQNELNSLLHNIMESLIPTNLFRLAVIGSRDRIFSPAAQRAAWQMTESRIVEVDSPHYPFALYPEVAELGKLG
;
A
#
# COMPACT_ATOMS: atom_id res chain seq x y z
N MET A 1 8.87 -7.59 -8.14
CA MET A 1 7.47 -7.06 -8.19
C MET A 1 6.72 -7.72 -9.33
N ASN A 2 5.40 -7.77 -9.21
CA ASN A 2 4.45 -8.13 -10.27
C ASN A 2 3.58 -6.91 -10.60
N ALA A 3 3.13 -6.79 -11.84
CA ALA A 3 2.16 -5.77 -12.24
C ALA A 3 1.19 -6.34 -13.28
N ALA A 4 -0.06 -5.88 -13.22
CA ALA A 4 -1.07 -6.23 -14.21
C ALA A 4 -2.09 -5.11 -14.37
N PHE A 5 -2.55 -4.92 -15.60
CA PHE A 5 -3.73 -4.11 -15.85
C PHE A 5 -4.97 -4.87 -15.40
N ILE A 6 -5.68 -4.28 -14.45
CA ILE A 6 -6.93 -4.80 -13.90
C ILE A 6 -8.11 -4.31 -14.74
N ARG A 7 -7.99 -3.11 -15.26
CA ARG A 7 -8.97 -2.46 -16.13
C ARG A 7 -8.26 -1.68 -17.23
N GLN A 8 -8.68 -1.88 -18.47
CA GLN A 8 -8.19 -1.18 -19.66
C GLN A 8 -9.38 -0.68 -20.48
N ASN A 9 -9.85 0.50 -20.15
CA ASN A 9 -10.92 1.21 -20.86
C ASN A 9 -10.36 2.16 -21.93
N HIS A 10 -9.02 2.17 -22.06
CA HIS A 10 -8.28 3.04 -22.97
C HIS A 10 -8.56 4.53 -22.71
N THR A 11 -8.66 4.89 -21.44
CA THR A 11 -8.77 6.29 -21.00
C THR A 11 -7.40 6.96 -20.99
N PRO A 12 -7.33 8.29 -21.08
CA PRO A 12 -6.06 9.01 -20.99
C PRO A 12 -5.52 9.11 -19.56
N VAL A 13 -6.22 8.54 -18.57
CA VAL A 13 -5.88 8.55 -17.15
C VAL A 13 -5.55 7.14 -16.68
N LEU A 14 -4.45 7.00 -15.96
CA LEU A 14 -4.04 5.77 -15.30
C LEU A 14 -4.15 5.91 -13.78
N GLU A 15 -4.93 5.07 -13.16
CA GLU A 15 -4.86 4.80 -11.73
C GLU A 15 -3.76 3.74 -11.50
N LEU A 16 -2.64 4.16 -10.89
CA LEU A 16 -1.54 3.27 -10.53
C LEU A 16 -1.68 2.90 -9.04
N PHE A 17 -1.90 1.63 -8.77
CA PHE A 17 -2.17 1.14 -7.42
C PHE A 17 -1.03 0.25 -6.91
N PHE A 18 -0.27 0.75 -5.92
CA PHE A 18 0.69 -0.05 -5.18
C PHE A 18 0.02 -0.72 -3.99
N ASN A 19 -0.14 -2.01 -4.08
CA ASN A 19 -0.88 -2.82 -3.11
C ASN A 19 -0.12 -2.96 -1.78
N GLY A 20 -0.82 -3.41 -0.74
CA GLY A 20 -0.19 -3.79 0.52
C GLY A 20 0.61 -5.09 0.40
N TRP A 21 1.50 -5.32 1.37
CA TRP A 21 2.21 -6.59 1.51
C TRP A 21 1.23 -7.77 1.61
N SER A 22 1.68 -8.92 1.18
CA SER A 22 0.98 -10.21 1.13
C SER A 22 -0.15 -10.30 0.10
N MET A 23 -0.54 -9.19 -0.53
CA MET A 23 -1.63 -9.15 -1.49
C MET A 23 -1.21 -9.64 -2.88
N ASP A 24 -2.22 -9.88 -3.71
CA ASP A 24 -2.12 -10.05 -5.15
C ASP A 24 -3.10 -9.08 -5.86
N ASP A 25 -3.46 -9.34 -7.09
CA ASP A 25 -4.35 -8.49 -7.89
C ASP A 25 -5.81 -8.45 -7.39
N ARG A 26 -6.22 -9.35 -6.49
CA ARG A 26 -7.61 -9.46 -6.00
C ARG A 26 -8.11 -8.19 -5.32
N VAL A 27 -7.24 -7.51 -4.56
CA VAL A 27 -7.60 -6.22 -3.95
C VAL A 27 -7.94 -5.20 -5.03
N ALA A 28 -7.13 -5.13 -6.08
CA ALA A 28 -7.35 -4.20 -7.19
C ALA A 28 -8.60 -4.54 -8.02
N HIS A 29 -8.94 -5.82 -8.16
CA HIS A 29 -10.20 -6.24 -8.79
C HIS A 29 -11.45 -5.79 -8.01
N ALA A 30 -11.33 -5.56 -6.70
CA ALA A 30 -12.42 -5.03 -5.89
C ALA A 30 -12.54 -3.50 -5.97
N LEU A 31 -11.58 -2.81 -6.60
CA LEU A 31 -11.62 -1.36 -6.76
C LEU A 31 -12.53 -0.94 -7.92
N ALA A 32 -13.43 -0.02 -7.64
CA ALA A 32 -14.30 0.60 -8.64
C ALA A 32 -13.59 1.75 -9.38
N GLY A 33 -14.20 2.21 -10.45
CA GLY A 33 -13.72 3.35 -11.24
C GLY A 33 -13.91 3.14 -12.73
N VAL A 34 -13.61 4.17 -13.52
CA VAL A 34 -13.78 4.17 -14.98
C VAL A 34 -12.45 4.28 -15.73
N ASP A 35 -11.40 4.78 -15.07
CA ASP A 35 -10.08 4.96 -15.66
C ASP A 35 -9.32 3.63 -15.74
N ASP A 36 -8.27 3.56 -16.53
CA ASP A 36 -7.39 2.41 -16.59
C ASP A 36 -6.77 2.19 -15.21
N LEU A 37 -6.64 0.93 -14.78
CA LEU A 37 -6.08 0.57 -13.48
C LEU A 37 -4.93 -0.43 -13.66
N LEU A 38 -3.73 -0.01 -13.26
CA LEU A 38 -2.54 -0.86 -13.16
C LEU A 38 -2.24 -1.14 -11.69
N ALA A 39 -2.31 -2.40 -11.29
CA ALA A 39 -1.95 -2.83 -9.95
C ALA A 39 -0.51 -3.36 -9.90
N VAL A 40 0.18 -3.06 -8.80
CA VAL A 40 1.55 -3.51 -8.49
C VAL A 40 1.54 -4.20 -7.13
N TRP A 41 2.20 -5.35 -7.03
CA TRP A 41 2.31 -6.13 -5.79
C TRP A 41 3.57 -7.00 -5.78
N ASP A 42 3.82 -7.72 -4.67
CA ASP A 42 4.96 -8.62 -4.50
C ASP A 42 6.31 -7.91 -4.59
N TYR A 43 6.69 -7.25 -3.53
CA TYR A 43 7.92 -6.47 -3.44
C TYR A 43 9.15 -7.29 -3.05
N THR A 44 9.19 -8.58 -3.44
CA THR A 44 10.35 -9.44 -3.24
C THR A 44 11.59 -8.90 -3.99
N SER A 45 11.41 -8.29 -5.16
CA SER A 45 12.43 -7.52 -5.88
C SER A 45 11.81 -6.24 -6.49
N PHE A 46 12.66 -5.31 -6.90
CA PHE A 46 12.28 -4.06 -7.59
C PHE A 46 12.77 -4.01 -9.04
N ASP A 47 13.05 -5.18 -9.66
CA ASP A 47 13.66 -5.27 -11.00
C ASP A 47 12.67 -5.05 -12.14
N LEU A 48 11.35 -5.10 -11.87
CA LEU A 48 10.33 -4.85 -12.89
C LEU A 48 10.38 -3.39 -13.36
N ASP A 49 10.53 -3.18 -14.66
CA ASP A 49 10.41 -1.84 -15.24
C ASP A 49 8.95 -1.50 -15.54
N LEU A 50 8.38 -0.59 -14.75
CA LEU A 50 7.01 -0.09 -14.92
C LEU A 50 6.92 1.05 -15.95
N LEU A 51 8.03 1.74 -16.26
CA LEU A 51 7.99 2.96 -17.09
C LEU A 51 7.33 2.75 -18.47
N PRO A 52 7.57 1.63 -19.17
CA PRO A 52 6.87 1.37 -20.44
C PRO A 52 5.35 1.24 -20.29
N LEU A 53 4.87 0.74 -19.13
CA LEU A 53 3.43 0.60 -18.85
C LEU A 53 2.75 1.93 -18.50
N LEU A 54 3.54 2.91 -18.06
CA LEU A 54 3.06 4.27 -17.75
C LEU A 54 3.07 5.18 -18.98
N ALA A 55 3.81 4.81 -20.02
CA ALA A 55 3.98 5.63 -21.21
C ALA A 55 2.65 5.80 -21.98
N GLY A 56 2.40 7.02 -22.42
CA GLY A 56 1.21 7.33 -23.24
C GLY A 56 -0.01 7.82 -22.44
N TYR A 57 -0.02 7.68 -21.12
CA TYR A 57 -1.06 8.28 -20.29
C TYR A 57 -0.80 9.79 -20.10
N ARG A 58 -1.86 10.58 -20.24
CA ARG A 58 -1.82 12.03 -20.01
C ARG A 58 -1.73 12.36 -18.53
N GLU A 59 -2.40 11.58 -17.71
CA GLU A 59 -2.42 11.71 -16.25
C GLU A 59 -2.16 10.36 -15.60
N ILE A 60 -1.28 10.34 -14.62
CA ILE A 60 -1.02 9.17 -13.77
C ILE A 60 -1.35 9.58 -12.34
N ARG A 61 -2.26 8.86 -11.71
CA ARG A 61 -2.65 9.03 -10.32
C ARG A 61 -2.18 7.84 -9.53
N LEU A 62 -1.29 8.10 -8.56
CA LEU A 62 -0.73 7.05 -7.70
C LEU A 62 -1.54 6.93 -6.42
N THR A 63 -1.98 5.72 -6.12
CA THR A 63 -2.45 5.34 -4.78
C THR A 63 -1.58 4.21 -4.28
N ALA A 64 -1.00 4.37 -3.09
CA ALA A 64 -0.20 3.35 -2.46
C ALA A 64 -0.77 3.01 -1.08
N TRP A 65 -0.89 1.72 -0.78
CA TRP A 65 -1.49 1.24 0.47
C TRP A 65 -0.50 0.44 1.31
N SER A 66 -0.48 0.72 2.63
CA SER A 66 0.30 -0.07 3.60
C SER A 66 1.80 -0.05 3.28
N LEU A 67 2.48 -1.20 3.23
CA LEU A 67 3.88 -1.32 2.79
C LEU A 67 4.08 -0.91 1.32
N GLY A 68 3.03 -0.87 0.52
CA GLY A 68 3.06 -0.30 -0.83
C GLY A 68 3.45 1.19 -0.85
N VAL A 69 3.20 1.93 0.24
CA VAL A 69 3.61 3.34 0.37
C VAL A 69 5.14 3.47 0.31
N TRP A 70 5.85 2.72 1.14
CA TRP A 70 7.31 2.70 1.10
C TRP A 70 7.81 2.14 -0.23
N SER A 71 7.18 1.07 -0.71
CA SER A 71 7.60 0.40 -1.95
C SER A 71 7.46 1.29 -3.19
N ALA A 72 6.37 2.07 -3.28
CA ALA A 72 6.20 3.04 -4.36
C ALA A 72 7.25 4.15 -4.28
N ALA A 73 7.44 4.75 -3.10
CA ALA A 73 8.44 5.79 -2.90
C ALA A 73 9.86 5.28 -3.24
N LYS A 74 10.20 4.06 -2.80
CA LYS A 74 11.49 3.42 -3.12
C LYS A 74 11.65 3.14 -4.60
N TYR A 75 10.61 2.64 -5.26
CA TYR A 75 10.65 2.34 -6.69
C TYR A 75 10.88 3.59 -7.54
N PHE A 76 10.22 4.70 -7.20
CA PHE A 76 10.29 5.95 -7.97
C PHE A 76 11.40 6.89 -7.53
N GLU A 77 12.18 6.59 -6.50
CA GLU A 77 13.18 7.47 -5.88
C GLU A 77 14.15 8.13 -6.89
N ASN A 78 14.51 7.40 -7.97
CA ASN A 78 15.42 7.88 -9.01
C ASN A 78 14.78 7.84 -10.40
N LYS A 79 13.46 7.95 -10.48
CA LYS A 79 12.71 7.92 -11.73
C LYS A 79 11.88 9.20 -11.89
N GLU A 80 12.01 9.83 -13.04
CA GLU A 80 11.24 11.04 -13.37
C GLU A 80 9.86 10.66 -13.88
N VAL A 81 8.89 10.57 -12.99
CA VAL A 81 7.47 10.36 -13.30
C VAL A 81 6.67 11.50 -12.68
N ALA A 82 5.94 12.24 -13.50
CA ALA A 82 5.02 13.27 -13.03
C ALA A 82 3.68 12.63 -12.66
N PHE A 83 3.37 12.59 -11.37
CA PHE A 83 2.05 12.19 -10.89
C PHE A 83 1.13 13.41 -10.85
N ALA A 84 -0.05 13.30 -11.47
CA ALA A 84 -1.12 14.30 -11.33
C ALA A 84 -1.67 14.31 -9.91
N ASP A 85 -1.64 13.14 -9.24
CA ASP A 85 -1.97 12.95 -7.85
C ASP A 85 -1.16 11.79 -7.26
N ALA A 86 -0.82 11.88 -5.97
CA ALA A 86 -0.15 10.80 -5.24
C ALA A 86 -0.67 10.74 -3.79
N VAL A 87 -1.30 9.61 -3.46
CA VAL A 87 -1.99 9.38 -2.19
C VAL A 87 -1.39 8.17 -1.47
N ALA A 88 -0.95 8.40 -0.23
CA ALA A 88 -0.57 7.33 0.69
C ALA A 88 -1.78 6.94 1.55
N VAL A 89 -2.03 5.64 1.68
CA VAL A 89 -3.17 5.11 2.44
C VAL A 89 -2.65 4.12 3.48
N ASN A 90 -2.89 4.41 4.75
CA ASN A 90 -2.57 3.52 5.86
C ASN A 90 -1.14 2.94 5.81
N GLY A 91 -0.16 3.80 5.57
CA GLY A 91 1.26 3.45 5.51
C GLY A 91 2.14 4.67 5.71
N THR A 92 3.46 4.45 5.84
CA THR A 92 4.44 5.54 6.03
C THR A 92 5.71 5.28 5.22
N LEU A 93 6.57 6.31 5.10
CA LEU A 93 7.90 6.19 4.50
C LEU A 93 8.92 5.53 5.42
N GLN A 94 8.57 5.31 6.69
CA GLN A 94 9.37 4.63 7.70
C GLN A 94 8.57 3.47 8.33
N PRO A 95 8.24 2.43 7.55
CA PRO A 95 7.29 1.41 7.98
C PRO A 95 7.80 0.52 9.12
N VAL A 96 9.12 0.44 9.32
CA VAL A 96 9.76 -0.25 10.45
C VAL A 96 10.34 0.80 11.39
N SER A 97 9.56 1.24 12.35
CA SER A 97 9.93 2.29 13.28
C SER A 97 9.05 2.23 14.53
N ALA A 98 9.63 2.46 15.69
CA ALA A 98 8.87 2.52 16.95
C ALA A 98 7.98 3.77 17.02
N GLU A 99 8.35 4.85 16.34
CA GLU A 99 7.68 6.15 16.38
C GLU A 99 6.80 6.39 15.15
N TYR A 100 7.26 5.97 13.96
CA TYR A 100 6.69 6.37 12.67
C TYR A 100 6.05 5.20 11.90
N GLY A 101 6.04 3.99 12.45
CA GLY A 101 5.58 2.81 11.73
C GLY A 101 5.12 1.68 12.63
N ILE A 102 5.42 0.47 12.19
CA ILE A 102 5.28 -0.76 12.98
C ILE A 102 6.57 -0.95 13.76
N THR A 103 6.49 -1.23 15.05
CA THR A 103 7.70 -1.46 15.85
C THR A 103 8.51 -2.64 15.30
N PRO A 104 9.85 -2.58 15.32
CA PRO A 104 10.70 -3.66 14.80
C PRO A 104 10.34 -5.06 15.33
N ASP A 105 10.04 -5.17 16.64
CA ASP A 105 9.68 -6.45 17.26
C ASP A 105 8.35 -7.02 16.72
N ILE A 106 7.35 -6.16 16.50
CA ILE A 106 6.06 -6.58 15.92
C ILE A 106 6.25 -6.99 14.47
N PHE A 107 7.06 -6.25 13.71
CA PHE A 107 7.35 -6.56 12.32
C PHE A 107 8.08 -7.90 12.19
N ALA A 108 9.16 -8.09 12.94
CA ALA A 108 9.94 -9.33 12.96
C ALA A 108 9.09 -10.51 13.48
N GLY A 109 8.30 -10.30 14.52
CA GLY A 109 7.37 -11.32 15.04
C GLY A 109 6.30 -11.72 14.02
N THR A 110 5.82 -10.78 13.19
CA THR A 110 4.90 -11.08 12.10
C THR A 110 5.57 -11.96 11.04
N ALA A 111 6.79 -11.61 10.64
CA ALA A 111 7.56 -12.39 9.67
C ALA A 111 7.86 -13.81 10.18
N ALA A 112 8.31 -13.93 11.43
CA ALA A 112 8.67 -15.22 12.04
C ALA A 112 7.49 -16.20 12.14
N ASN A 113 6.29 -15.69 12.44
CA ASN A 113 5.09 -16.51 12.66
C ASN A 113 4.17 -16.61 11.45
N TRP A 114 4.55 -16.08 10.29
CA TRP A 114 3.63 -15.97 9.14
C TRP A 114 3.18 -17.32 8.58
N LEU A 115 4.00 -18.36 8.68
CA LEU A 115 3.61 -19.72 8.24
C LEU A 115 2.54 -20.36 9.11
N GLU A 116 2.30 -19.85 10.32
CA GLU A 116 1.22 -20.28 11.17
C GLU A 116 -0.14 -19.73 10.68
N GLU A 117 -1.07 -20.59 10.36
CA GLU A 117 -2.41 -20.20 9.89
C GLU A 117 -3.13 -19.26 10.85
N ARG A 118 -3.11 -19.58 12.15
CA ARG A 118 -3.71 -18.75 13.20
C ARG A 118 -3.10 -17.34 13.30
N ALA A 119 -1.82 -17.20 12.96
CA ALA A 119 -1.18 -15.88 12.94
C ALA A 119 -1.72 -15.05 11.76
N ARG A 120 -1.85 -15.65 10.56
CA ARG A 120 -2.45 -15.01 9.39
C ARG A 120 -3.91 -14.64 9.59
N GLU A 121 -4.71 -15.53 10.20
CA GLU A 121 -6.11 -15.23 10.53
C GLU A 121 -6.23 -14.02 11.46
N ARG A 122 -5.43 -13.96 12.53
CA ARG A 122 -5.41 -12.82 13.45
C ARG A 122 -4.96 -11.52 12.75
N PHE A 123 -3.99 -11.62 11.85
CA PHE A 123 -3.54 -10.48 11.06
C PHE A 123 -4.68 -9.98 10.16
N ASN A 124 -5.31 -10.84 9.40
CA ASN A 124 -6.41 -10.49 8.49
C ASN A 124 -7.62 -9.90 9.23
N LEU A 125 -7.94 -10.43 10.42
CA LEU A 125 -8.99 -9.84 11.28
C LEU A 125 -8.67 -8.41 11.71
N ARG A 126 -7.41 -8.12 12.06
CA ARG A 126 -6.96 -6.75 12.41
C ARG A 126 -6.97 -5.83 11.20
N LEU A 127 -6.45 -6.32 10.07
CA LEU A 127 -6.39 -5.61 8.81
C LEU A 127 -7.78 -5.18 8.34
N ALA A 128 -8.75 -6.09 8.37
CA ALA A 128 -10.12 -5.84 7.93
C ALA A 128 -10.99 -5.12 8.99
N GLY A 129 -10.48 -4.89 10.20
CA GLY A 129 -11.26 -4.25 11.27
C GLY A 129 -12.25 -5.18 11.98
N GLY A 130 -12.09 -6.50 11.84
CA GLY A 130 -12.91 -7.52 12.48
C GLY A 130 -13.66 -8.44 11.49
N ARG A 131 -14.55 -9.27 12.03
CA ARG A 131 -15.25 -10.30 11.22
C ARG A 131 -16.13 -9.73 10.12
N ALA A 132 -16.81 -8.62 10.39
CA ALA A 132 -17.67 -7.99 9.38
C ALA A 132 -16.86 -7.46 8.19
N GLY A 133 -15.73 -6.78 8.46
CA GLY A 133 -14.84 -6.30 7.40
C GLY A 133 -14.13 -7.42 6.64
N LEU A 134 -13.84 -8.54 7.34
CA LEU A 134 -13.21 -9.71 6.72
C LEU A 134 -14.08 -10.33 5.62
N ALA A 135 -15.40 -10.24 5.71
CA ALA A 135 -16.31 -10.72 4.67
C ALA A 135 -16.20 -9.91 3.36
N ALA A 136 -15.79 -8.65 3.44
CA ALA A 136 -15.58 -7.77 2.29
C ALA A 136 -14.11 -7.70 1.83
N PHE A 137 -13.20 -8.31 2.58
CA PHE A 137 -11.78 -8.36 2.23
C PHE A 137 -11.49 -9.50 1.25
N PRO A 138 -10.99 -9.23 0.05
CA PRO A 138 -10.82 -10.26 -0.99
C PRO A 138 -9.71 -11.28 -0.69
N GLY A 139 -8.86 -11.00 0.30
CA GLY A 139 -7.73 -11.86 0.63
C GLY A 139 -6.64 -11.86 -0.44
N SER A 140 -5.85 -12.92 -0.45
CA SER A 140 -4.78 -13.17 -1.43
C SER A 140 -4.73 -14.65 -1.80
N GLY A 141 -4.41 -14.96 -3.06
CA GLY A 141 -4.17 -16.32 -3.54
C GLY A 141 -2.71 -16.75 -3.44
N ARG A 142 -1.84 -15.89 -2.95
CA ARG A 142 -0.41 -16.21 -2.77
C ARG A 142 -0.21 -17.20 -1.62
N SER A 143 0.78 -18.07 -1.76
CA SER A 143 1.17 -18.97 -0.68
C SER A 143 1.77 -18.22 0.52
N ALA A 144 1.65 -18.80 1.71
CA ALA A 144 2.23 -18.23 2.92
C ALA A 144 3.76 -18.04 2.80
N ASP A 145 4.44 -18.99 2.14
CA ASP A 145 5.89 -18.91 1.89
C ASP A 145 6.24 -17.71 1.00
N SER A 146 5.48 -17.48 -0.08
CA SER A 146 5.67 -16.32 -0.96
C SER A 146 5.46 -15.01 -0.21
N GLN A 147 4.43 -14.93 0.62
CA GLN A 147 4.14 -13.74 1.43
C GLN A 147 5.21 -13.49 2.50
N GLN A 148 5.72 -14.56 3.14
CA GLN A 148 6.81 -14.45 4.12
C GLN A 148 8.12 -14.02 3.46
N ASN A 149 8.44 -14.57 2.29
CA ASN A 149 9.63 -14.16 1.52
C ASN A 149 9.58 -12.67 1.15
N GLU A 150 8.43 -12.19 0.71
CA GLU A 150 8.23 -10.77 0.43
C GLU A 150 8.45 -9.92 1.69
N LEU A 151 7.89 -10.31 2.85
CA LEU A 151 8.06 -9.54 4.08
C LEU A 151 9.51 -9.49 4.54
N ASN A 152 10.24 -10.61 4.42
CA ASN A 152 11.66 -10.66 4.75
C ASN A 152 12.49 -9.80 3.80
N SER A 153 12.18 -9.81 2.50
CA SER A 153 12.84 -8.95 1.51
C SER A 153 12.57 -7.47 1.77
N LEU A 154 11.31 -7.12 2.10
CA LEU A 154 10.94 -5.77 2.48
C LEU A 154 11.67 -5.32 3.75
N LEU A 155 11.72 -6.16 4.80
CA LEU A 155 12.45 -5.84 6.02
C LEU A 155 13.92 -5.55 5.74
N HIS A 156 14.57 -6.42 4.97
CA HIS A 156 15.97 -6.24 4.57
C HIS A 156 16.16 -4.91 3.81
N ASN A 157 15.37 -4.68 2.77
CA ASN A 157 15.47 -3.48 1.95
C ASN A 157 15.18 -2.18 2.73
N ILE A 158 14.22 -2.19 3.65
CA ILE A 158 13.88 -1.05 4.51
C ILE A 158 15.06 -0.73 5.46
N MET A 159 15.65 -1.75 6.06
CA MET A 159 16.74 -1.57 7.04
C MET A 159 18.05 -1.13 6.38
N GLU A 160 18.31 -1.53 5.14
CA GLU A 160 19.52 -1.19 4.39
C GLU A 160 19.40 0.11 3.56
N SER A 161 18.18 0.68 3.48
CA SER A 161 17.93 1.89 2.68
C SER A 161 17.81 3.13 3.55
N LEU A 162 18.15 4.27 2.98
CA LEU A 162 17.71 5.55 3.51
C LEU A 162 16.19 5.67 3.35
N ILE A 163 15.59 6.56 4.13
CA ILE A 163 14.17 6.92 3.99
C ILE A 163 13.98 7.48 2.57
N PRO A 164 13.09 6.91 1.75
CA PRO A 164 12.90 7.38 0.38
C PRO A 164 12.30 8.79 0.36
N THR A 165 12.56 9.53 -0.71
CA THR A 165 11.97 10.84 -0.93
C THR A 165 10.45 10.77 -0.96
N ASN A 166 9.79 11.68 -0.26
CA ASN A 166 8.34 11.77 -0.25
C ASN A 166 7.82 12.23 -1.63
N LEU A 167 6.92 11.43 -2.19
CA LEU A 167 6.23 11.74 -3.44
C LEU A 167 4.71 11.93 -3.26
N PHE A 168 4.21 11.74 -2.03
CA PHE A 168 2.78 11.82 -1.74
C PHE A 168 2.38 13.22 -1.30
N ARG A 169 1.34 13.78 -1.93
CA ARG A 169 0.75 15.05 -1.51
C ARG A 169 -0.27 14.88 -0.38
N LEU A 170 -0.84 13.67 -0.26
CA LEU A 170 -1.91 13.35 0.68
C LEU A 170 -1.63 12.03 1.39
N ALA A 171 -1.82 12.02 2.71
CA ALA A 171 -1.82 10.84 3.54
C ALA A 171 -3.22 10.62 4.13
N VAL A 172 -3.85 9.52 3.78
CA VAL A 172 -5.14 9.09 4.32
C VAL A 172 -4.90 8.07 5.42
N ILE A 173 -5.33 8.39 6.64
CA ILE A 173 -5.13 7.59 7.85
C ILE A 173 -6.47 7.03 8.32
N GLY A 174 -6.59 5.71 8.38
CA GLY A 174 -7.73 5.06 8.99
C GLY A 174 -7.67 5.18 10.52
N SER A 175 -8.65 5.83 11.14
CA SER A 175 -8.68 6.06 12.59
C SER A 175 -8.79 4.76 13.41
N ARG A 176 -9.22 3.66 12.78
CA ARG A 176 -9.31 2.32 13.37
C ARG A 176 -8.25 1.35 12.86
N ASP A 177 -7.17 1.87 12.26
CA ASP A 177 -6.05 1.05 11.78
C ASP A 177 -5.35 0.35 12.96
N ARG A 178 -5.25 -0.99 12.89
CA ARG A 178 -4.65 -1.85 13.91
C ARG A 178 -3.38 -2.56 13.41
N ILE A 179 -2.88 -2.15 12.25
CA ILE A 179 -1.61 -2.60 11.66
C ILE A 179 -0.58 -1.48 11.79
N PHE A 180 -0.84 -0.32 11.17
CA PHE A 180 -0.10 0.92 11.41
C PHE A 180 -0.91 1.79 12.37
N SER A 181 -0.41 2.03 13.58
CA SER A 181 -1.18 2.84 14.51
C SER A 181 -1.44 4.24 13.94
N PRO A 182 -2.65 4.81 14.07
CA PRO A 182 -2.94 6.16 13.58
C PRO A 182 -2.00 7.22 14.17
N ALA A 183 -1.55 7.03 15.41
CA ALA A 183 -0.60 7.93 16.05
C ALA A 183 0.77 7.91 15.36
N ALA A 184 1.30 6.72 15.04
CA ALA A 184 2.58 6.59 14.33
C ALA A 184 2.50 7.14 12.91
N GLN A 185 1.39 6.87 12.18
CA GLN A 185 1.17 7.42 10.87
C GLN A 185 1.12 8.97 10.91
N ARG A 186 0.39 9.53 11.85
CA ARG A 186 0.28 10.98 12.03
C ARG A 186 1.66 11.61 12.33
N ALA A 187 2.42 11.01 13.24
CA ALA A 187 3.77 11.47 13.56
C ALA A 187 4.70 11.43 12.32
N ALA A 188 4.64 10.35 11.54
CA ALA A 188 5.43 10.21 10.33
C ALA A 188 5.09 11.29 9.28
N TRP A 189 3.81 11.50 9.01
CA TRP A 189 3.37 12.43 7.98
C TRP A 189 3.52 13.91 8.38
N GLN A 190 3.49 14.22 9.69
CA GLN A 190 3.81 15.57 10.21
C GLN A 190 5.26 15.99 9.93
N MET A 191 6.16 15.05 9.65
CA MET A 191 7.54 15.33 9.25
C MET A 191 7.68 15.64 7.76
N THR A 192 6.60 15.66 7.01
CA THR A 192 6.55 15.88 5.56
C THR A 192 5.62 17.04 5.22
N GLU A 193 5.60 17.44 3.96
CA GLU A 193 4.65 18.46 3.44
C GLU A 193 3.31 17.84 3.01
N SER A 194 3.12 16.53 3.21
CA SER A 194 1.88 15.86 2.84
C SER A 194 0.73 16.34 3.71
N ARG A 195 -0.40 16.62 3.09
CA ARG A 195 -1.64 16.88 3.82
C ARG A 195 -2.13 15.58 4.48
N ILE A 196 -2.64 15.67 5.70
CA ILE A 196 -3.14 14.53 6.46
C ILE A 196 -4.67 14.61 6.52
N VAL A 197 -5.32 13.51 6.18
CA VAL A 197 -6.77 13.33 6.35
C VAL A 197 -7.02 12.02 7.10
N GLU A 198 -7.81 12.10 8.17
CA GLU A 198 -8.26 10.92 8.91
C GLU A 198 -9.67 10.53 8.50
N VAL A 199 -9.87 9.24 8.28
CA VAL A 199 -11.17 8.65 7.91
C VAL A 199 -11.54 7.54 8.90
N ASP A 200 -12.83 7.35 9.14
CA ASP A 200 -13.30 6.26 10.01
C ASP A 200 -13.24 4.91 9.27
N SER A 201 -12.03 4.36 9.17
CA SER A 201 -11.79 3.08 8.50
C SER A 201 -10.78 2.22 9.25
N PRO A 202 -10.81 0.89 9.06
CA PRO A 202 -9.72 0.00 9.43
C PRO A 202 -8.52 0.15 8.48
N HIS A 203 -7.51 -0.72 8.63
CA HIS A 203 -6.33 -0.76 7.76
C HIS A 203 -6.68 -1.02 6.29
N TYR A 204 -7.68 -1.88 6.01
CA TYR A 204 -8.26 -2.09 4.67
C TYR A 204 -9.45 -1.15 4.49
N PRO A 205 -9.29 0.03 3.86
CA PRO A 205 -10.37 1.01 3.75
C PRO A 205 -11.27 0.79 2.52
N PHE A 206 -10.85 -0.03 1.54
CA PHE A 206 -11.47 -0.10 0.21
C PHE A 206 -12.87 -0.71 0.19
N ALA A 207 -13.30 -1.39 1.26
CA ALA A 207 -14.69 -1.78 1.43
C ALA A 207 -15.63 -0.56 1.65
N LEU A 208 -15.08 0.55 2.17
CA LEU A 208 -15.80 1.81 2.42
C LEU A 208 -15.55 2.85 1.32
N TYR A 209 -14.36 2.79 0.71
CA TYR A 209 -13.88 3.68 -0.34
C TYR A 209 -13.43 2.85 -1.54
N PRO A 210 -14.36 2.27 -2.31
CA PRO A 210 -14.01 1.37 -3.42
C PRO A 210 -13.36 2.09 -4.60
N GLU A 211 -13.57 3.40 -4.75
CA GLU A 211 -12.91 4.21 -5.76
C GLU A 211 -11.66 4.89 -5.18
N VAL A 212 -10.48 4.46 -5.61
CA VAL A 212 -9.22 5.07 -5.14
C VAL A 212 -9.11 6.55 -5.48
N ALA A 213 -9.69 6.98 -6.61
CA ALA A 213 -9.78 8.38 -6.99
C ALA A 213 -10.57 9.24 -5.98
N GLU A 214 -11.52 8.67 -5.24
CA GLU A 214 -12.26 9.39 -4.20
C GLU A 214 -11.35 9.71 -2.99
N LEU A 215 -10.40 8.85 -2.68
CA LEU A 215 -9.43 9.11 -1.60
C LEU A 215 -8.58 10.35 -1.90
N GLY A 216 -8.22 10.57 -3.17
CA GLY A 216 -7.51 11.77 -3.60
C GLY A 216 -8.32 13.05 -3.44
N LYS A 217 -9.65 12.97 -3.47
CA LYS A 217 -10.55 14.14 -3.30
C LYS A 217 -10.81 14.52 -1.85
N LEU A 218 -10.40 13.68 -0.88
CA LEU A 218 -10.53 13.97 0.55
C LEU A 218 -9.59 15.11 1.00
N GLY A 219 -8.68 15.48 0.15
CA GLY A 219 -7.65 16.46 0.39
C GLY A 219 -7.94 17.89 -0.05
#